data_b7b0281a38f3e17aa5d8df8d00a2ef77
#
_entry.id   b7b0281a38f3e17aa5d8df8d00a2ef77
#
_cell.length_a   1.000
_cell.length_b   1.000
_cell.length_c   1.000
_cell.angle_alpha   90.00
_cell.angle_beta   90.00
_cell.angle_gamma   90.00
#
_symmetry.space_group_name_H-M   'P 1'
#
loop_
_entity.id
_entity.type
_entity.pdbx_description
1 polymer ?
#
loop_
_entity_poly.entity_id
_entity_poly.type
_entity_poly.pdbx_seq_one_letter_code
_entity_poly.pdbx_strand_id
1 'polypeptide(L)'
;LREIPYPIGRLEFRHAEGFELITGVMNVGYAMAPPLIRQLKTHLPTSGLAVLDCPPGTSCSMVTSVRDCDFVVLVTEPTPFGLHDLRLAVETLAELKLPCGVIVNRAEPGVPLIHDYCQEAGLPILLEIPLSRQIAETCSAGGGLLDACPDLKEPLQALLAQTLPGLLAGRSVAS
;
A
#
# COMPACT_ATOMS: atom_id res chain seq x y z
N LEU A 1 7.29 42.39 1.38
CA LEU A 1 7.23 41.02 1.93
C LEU A 1 8.27 40.19 1.18
N ARG A 2 9.20 39.57 1.92
CA ARG A 2 10.20 38.64 1.36
C ARG A 2 9.78 37.25 1.70
N GLU A 3 9.54 36.40 0.70
CA GLU A 3 9.31 34.98 0.91
C GLU A 3 10.61 34.31 1.37
N ILE A 4 10.54 33.58 2.47
CA ILE A 4 11.65 32.82 3.01
C ILE A 4 11.25 31.34 2.87
N PRO A 5 12.07 30.50 2.17
CA PRO A 5 11.82 29.08 2.12
C PRO A 5 11.79 28.47 3.52
N TYR A 6 10.73 27.75 3.85
CA TYR A 6 10.59 27.06 5.12
C TYR A 6 10.57 25.56 4.90
N PRO A 7 11.61 24.83 5.35
CA PRO A 7 11.69 23.39 5.10
C PRO A 7 10.65 22.65 5.96
N ILE A 8 9.74 21.91 5.31
CA ILE A 8 8.70 21.11 5.96
C ILE A 8 9.16 19.71 6.35
N GLY A 9 10.29 19.26 5.79
CA GLY A 9 10.85 17.93 5.97
C GLY A 9 12.09 17.74 5.12
N ARG A 10 12.54 16.48 5.02
CA ARG A 10 13.66 16.07 4.18
C ARG A 10 13.37 14.74 3.51
N LEU A 11 14.06 14.45 2.41
CA LEU A 11 14.11 13.14 1.78
C LEU A 11 15.41 12.44 2.18
N GLU A 12 15.30 11.19 2.55
CA GLU A 12 16.45 10.30 2.84
C GLU A 12 16.53 9.24 1.76
N PHE A 13 17.70 9.07 1.18
CA PHE A 13 17.99 8.12 0.13
C PHE A 13 18.85 7.00 0.70
N ARG A 14 18.45 5.76 0.50
CA ARG A 14 19.20 4.57 0.91
C ARG A 14 19.25 3.59 -0.25
N HIS A 15 20.40 2.99 -0.45
CA HIS A 15 20.59 1.95 -1.44
C HIS A 15 20.75 0.61 -0.72
N ALA A 16 20.02 -0.37 -1.19
CA ALA A 16 20.16 -1.75 -0.79
C ALA A 16 20.38 -2.62 -2.02
N GLU A 17 20.79 -3.87 -1.83
CA GLU A 17 20.99 -4.78 -2.96
C GLU A 17 19.66 -5.02 -3.69
N GLY A 18 19.60 -4.56 -4.95
CA GLY A 18 18.46 -4.75 -5.83
C GLY A 18 17.35 -3.69 -5.75
N PHE A 19 17.41 -2.69 -4.83
CA PHE A 19 16.42 -1.61 -4.79
C PHE A 19 16.94 -0.32 -4.15
N GLU A 20 16.29 0.77 -4.45
CA GLU A 20 16.44 2.07 -3.79
C GLU A 20 15.27 2.29 -2.82
N LEU A 21 15.55 2.82 -1.63
CA LEU A 21 14.55 3.27 -0.68
C LEU A 21 14.64 4.79 -0.52
N ILE A 22 13.53 5.48 -0.79
CA ILE A 22 13.41 6.92 -0.58
C ILE A 22 12.39 7.16 0.52
N THR A 23 12.80 7.79 1.60
CA THR A 23 11.94 8.05 2.76
C THR A 23 11.71 9.55 2.91
N GLY A 24 10.46 9.97 2.98
CA GLY A 24 10.07 11.33 3.34
C GLY A 24 9.94 11.48 4.86
N VAL A 25 10.76 12.32 5.48
CA VAL A 25 10.71 12.59 6.93
C VAL A 25 10.20 14.00 7.16
N MET A 26 9.02 14.13 7.78
CA MET A 26 8.45 15.42 8.12
C MET A 26 9.10 16.03 9.38
N ASN A 27 9.22 17.33 9.41
CA ASN A 27 9.62 18.05 10.63
C ASN A 27 8.51 17.95 11.68
N VAL A 28 8.90 17.85 12.95
CA VAL A 28 7.96 17.82 14.07
C VAL A 28 7.11 19.10 14.10
N GLY A 29 5.80 18.95 14.32
CA GLY A 29 4.85 20.06 14.32
C GLY A 29 4.23 20.41 12.96
N TYR A 30 4.66 19.75 11.88
CA TYR A 30 4.03 19.89 10.56
C TYR A 30 2.87 18.90 10.38
N ALA A 31 1.71 19.44 9.99
CA ALA A 31 0.50 18.63 9.79
C ALA A 31 0.25 18.24 8.34
N MET A 32 0.97 18.81 7.36
CA MET A 32 0.68 18.63 5.93
C MET A 32 1.78 17.84 5.22
N ALA A 33 1.52 16.54 4.97
CA ALA A 33 2.40 15.67 4.20
C ALA A 33 2.32 15.82 2.66
N PRO A 34 1.22 16.26 2.02
CA PRO A 34 1.10 16.25 0.56
C PRO A 34 2.23 16.93 -0.20
N PRO A 35 2.81 18.06 0.23
CA PRO A 35 3.94 18.66 -0.49
C PRO A 35 5.18 17.79 -0.46
N LEU A 36 5.47 17.10 0.68
CA LEU A 36 6.59 16.18 0.80
C LEU A 36 6.38 14.93 -0.06
N ILE A 37 5.14 14.40 -0.09
CA ILE A 37 4.77 13.26 -0.93
C ILE A 37 4.98 13.60 -2.42
N ARG A 38 4.50 14.77 -2.86
CA ARG A 38 4.74 15.23 -4.25
C ARG A 38 6.22 15.33 -4.57
N GLN A 39 7.03 15.87 -3.67
CA GLN A 39 8.48 15.96 -3.85
C GLN A 39 9.10 14.55 -3.93
N LEU A 40 8.70 13.63 -3.05
CA LEU A 40 9.17 12.23 -3.11
C LEU A 40 8.83 11.60 -4.46
N LYS A 41 7.61 11.79 -4.96
CA LYS A 41 7.17 11.21 -6.25
C LYS A 41 7.96 11.72 -7.46
N THR A 42 8.64 12.88 -7.38
CA THR A 42 9.52 13.33 -8.47
C THR A 42 10.75 12.47 -8.64
N HIS A 43 11.05 11.60 -7.69
CA HIS A 43 12.18 10.67 -7.73
C HIS A 43 11.77 9.24 -8.14
N LEU A 44 10.51 9.02 -8.51
CA LEU A 44 10.07 7.71 -8.99
C LEU A 44 10.79 7.37 -10.31
N PRO A 45 11.17 6.10 -10.50
CA PRO A 45 11.81 5.65 -11.72
C PRO A 45 10.86 5.75 -12.91
N THR A 46 11.39 5.99 -14.10
CA THR A 46 10.62 6.03 -15.35
C THR A 46 10.33 4.65 -15.91
N SER A 47 10.93 3.60 -15.36
CA SER A 47 10.73 2.19 -15.76
C SER A 47 10.98 1.27 -14.57
N GLY A 48 10.40 0.08 -14.63
CA GLY A 48 10.50 -0.91 -13.56
C GLY A 48 9.33 -0.81 -12.57
N LEU A 49 9.50 -1.39 -11.39
CA LEU A 49 8.50 -1.42 -10.33
C LEU A 49 8.85 -0.40 -9.24
N ALA A 50 7.90 0.45 -8.90
CA ALA A 50 7.96 1.30 -7.72
C ALA A 50 6.84 0.92 -6.75
N VAL A 51 7.17 0.74 -5.48
CA VAL A 51 6.22 0.47 -4.40
C VAL A 51 6.16 1.68 -3.48
N LEU A 52 4.98 2.25 -3.32
CA LEU A 52 4.74 3.40 -2.46
C LEU A 52 4.05 2.93 -1.16
N ASP A 53 4.73 3.09 -0.02
CA ASP A 53 4.11 2.93 1.29
C ASP A 53 3.31 4.18 1.63
N CYS A 54 1.99 4.04 1.65
CA CYS A 54 1.06 5.15 1.78
C CYS A 54 0.58 5.31 3.23
N PRO A 55 0.36 6.53 3.70
CA PRO A 55 -0.25 6.75 5.01
C PRO A 55 -1.68 6.16 5.06
N PRO A 56 -2.14 5.72 6.24
CA PRO A 56 -3.46 5.12 6.41
C PRO A 56 -4.60 6.13 6.22
N GLY A 57 -5.80 5.60 6.02
CA GLY A 57 -7.05 6.36 5.89
C GLY A 57 -7.28 6.93 4.49
N THR A 58 -8.31 7.79 4.35
CA THR A 58 -8.74 8.41 3.09
C THR A 58 -8.39 9.91 3.01
N SER A 59 -7.35 10.32 3.71
CA SER A 59 -6.92 11.72 3.79
C SER A 59 -6.29 12.23 2.49
N CYS A 60 -6.09 13.57 2.41
CA CYS A 60 -5.35 14.20 1.31
C CYS A 60 -3.95 13.59 1.09
N SER A 61 -3.32 13.06 2.12
CA SER A 61 -2.02 12.39 2.03
C SER A 61 -2.12 11.09 1.26
N MET A 62 -3.11 10.23 1.58
CA MET A 62 -3.37 8.99 0.85
C MET A 62 -3.71 9.31 -0.61
N VAL A 63 -4.66 10.22 -0.87
CA VAL A 63 -5.04 10.62 -2.23
C VAL A 63 -3.83 11.13 -3.03
N THR A 64 -2.96 11.93 -2.40
CA THR A 64 -1.74 12.41 -3.06
C THR A 64 -0.75 11.27 -3.35
N SER A 65 -0.66 10.29 -2.47
CA SER A 65 0.23 9.12 -2.65
C SER A 65 -0.23 8.24 -3.81
N VAL A 66 -1.52 7.88 -3.85
CA VAL A 66 -2.05 6.92 -4.85
C VAL A 66 -2.31 7.55 -6.22
N ARG A 67 -2.44 8.87 -6.31
CA ARG A 67 -2.64 9.55 -7.59
C ARG A 67 -1.51 9.20 -8.57
N ASP A 68 -1.85 8.88 -9.79
CA ASP A 68 -0.92 8.46 -10.85
C ASP A 68 -0.21 7.11 -10.59
N CYS A 69 -0.72 6.29 -9.64
CA CYS A 69 -0.33 4.90 -9.53
C CYS A 69 -1.10 4.04 -10.54
N ASP A 70 -0.46 2.97 -10.99
CA ASP A 70 -1.09 2.03 -11.91
C ASP A 70 -2.06 1.09 -11.21
N PHE A 71 -1.78 0.78 -9.93
CA PHE A 71 -2.56 -0.14 -9.11
C PHE A 71 -2.41 0.20 -7.62
N VAL A 72 -3.46 -0.04 -6.83
CA VAL A 72 -3.44 0.15 -5.38
C VAL A 72 -3.71 -1.17 -4.66
N VAL A 73 -2.82 -1.55 -3.75
CA VAL A 73 -3.03 -2.69 -2.86
C VAL A 73 -3.58 -2.16 -1.54
N LEU A 74 -4.81 -2.55 -1.21
CA LEU A 74 -5.45 -2.24 0.06
C LEU A 74 -5.17 -3.36 1.06
N VAL A 75 -4.59 -3.03 2.20
CA VAL A 75 -4.34 -3.99 3.28
C VAL A 75 -5.35 -3.75 4.39
N THR A 76 -6.10 -4.78 4.76
CA THR A 76 -7.14 -4.70 5.78
C THR A 76 -7.11 -5.90 6.72
N GLU A 77 -7.82 -5.82 7.84
CA GLU A 77 -8.01 -6.90 8.80
C GLU A 77 -9.50 -7.34 8.81
N PRO A 78 -9.81 -8.61 9.13
CA PRO A 78 -11.17 -9.12 9.13
C PRO A 78 -11.95 -8.68 10.39
N THR A 79 -12.03 -7.38 10.60
CA THR A 79 -12.75 -6.72 11.69
C THR A 79 -13.80 -5.75 11.15
N PRO A 80 -14.85 -5.41 11.92
CA PRO A 80 -15.82 -4.39 11.50
C PRO A 80 -15.19 -3.04 11.17
N PHE A 81 -14.13 -2.63 11.89
CA PHE A 81 -13.39 -1.41 11.60
C PHE A 81 -12.58 -1.52 10.31
N GLY A 82 -11.88 -2.65 10.11
CA GLY A 82 -11.15 -2.93 8.88
C GLY A 82 -12.05 -2.92 7.65
N LEU A 83 -13.27 -3.50 7.76
CA LEU A 83 -14.26 -3.45 6.69
C LEU A 83 -14.75 -2.02 6.42
N HIS A 84 -15.01 -1.24 7.47
CA HIS A 84 -15.45 0.15 7.32
C HIS A 84 -14.41 0.98 6.57
N ASP A 85 -13.14 0.91 7.00
CA ASP A 85 -12.05 1.64 6.37
C ASP A 85 -11.78 1.15 4.93
N LEU A 86 -11.90 -0.16 4.68
CA LEU A 86 -11.79 -0.73 3.35
C LEU A 86 -12.84 -0.15 2.40
N ARG A 87 -14.10 -0.07 2.82
CA ARG A 87 -15.19 0.51 2.02
C ARG A 87 -14.90 1.96 1.63
N LEU A 88 -14.50 2.78 2.59
CA LEU A 88 -14.16 4.18 2.33
C LEU A 88 -12.97 4.32 1.35
N ALA A 89 -11.96 3.46 1.49
CA ALA A 89 -10.82 3.45 0.59
C ALA A 89 -11.23 3.04 -0.83
N VAL A 90 -12.05 2.00 -0.97
CA VAL A 90 -12.56 1.54 -2.27
C VAL A 90 -13.40 2.62 -2.95
N GLU A 91 -14.30 3.27 -2.24
CA GLU A 91 -15.10 4.40 -2.75
C GLU A 91 -14.19 5.54 -3.25
N THR A 92 -13.18 5.91 -2.46
CA THR A 92 -12.21 6.94 -2.85
C THR A 92 -11.43 6.55 -4.11
N LEU A 93 -10.99 5.30 -4.21
CA LEU A 93 -10.25 4.82 -5.40
C LEU A 93 -11.15 4.72 -6.64
N ALA A 94 -12.43 4.39 -6.46
CA ALA A 94 -13.40 4.38 -7.54
C ALA A 94 -13.61 5.80 -8.12
N GLU A 95 -13.71 6.82 -7.26
CA GLU A 95 -13.76 8.22 -7.70
C GLU A 95 -12.50 8.64 -8.46
N LEU A 96 -11.34 8.15 -8.04
CA LEU A 96 -10.06 8.39 -8.71
C LEU A 96 -9.85 7.52 -9.95
N LYS A 97 -10.74 6.55 -10.23
CA LYS A 97 -10.65 5.56 -11.32
C LYS A 97 -9.38 4.72 -11.25
N LEU A 98 -8.90 4.46 -10.03
CA LEU A 98 -7.73 3.63 -9.79
C LEU A 98 -8.14 2.18 -9.51
N PRO A 99 -7.49 1.21 -10.15
CA PRO A 99 -7.72 -0.20 -9.86
C PRO A 99 -7.12 -0.55 -8.51
N CYS A 100 -7.78 -1.47 -7.81
CA CYS A 100 -7.27 -1.96 -6.54
C CYS A 100 -7.55 -3.45 -6.37
N GLY A 101 -6.83 -4.03 -5.41
CA GLY A 101 -7.07 -5.37 -4.90
C GLY A 101 -6.74 -5.40 -3.40
N VAL A 102 -7.16 -6.45 -2.71
CA VAL A 102 -7.15 -6.52 -1.26
C VAL A 102 -6.16 -7.59 -0.78
N ILE A 103 -5.35 -7.25 0.21
CA ILE A 103 -4.64 -8.20 1.05
C ILE A 103 -5.34 -8.24 2.41
N VAL A 104 -5.74 -9.43 2.84
CA VAL A 104 -6.32 -9.63 4.17
C VAL A 104 -5.20 -9.98 5.14
N ASN A 105 -4.89 -9.05 6.03
CA ASN A 105 -3.93 -9.28 7.11
C ASN A 105 -4.65 -9.86 8.34
N ARG A 106 -3.96 -10.66 9.14
CA ARG A 106 -4.53 -11.37 10.29
C ARG A 106 -5.76 -12.20 9.92
N ALA A 107 -5.70 -12.86 8.76
CA ALA A 107 -6.76 -13.72 8.30
C ALA A 107 -6.99 -14.88 9.27
N GLU A 108 -8.25 -15.11 9.63
CA GLU A 108 -8.68 -16.21 10.48
C GLU A 108 -9.64 -17.12 9.72
N PRO A 109 -9.49 -18.46 9.81
CA PRO A 109 -10.43 -19.39 9.22
C PRO A 109 -11.87 -19.16 9.73
N GLY A 110 -12.82 -19.11 8.81
CA GLY A 110 -14.25 -18.98 9.14
C GLY A 110 -14.72 -17.55 9.44
N VAL A 111 -13.91 -16.54 9.17
CA VAL A 111 -14.32 -15.13 9.25
C VAL A 111 -14.51 -14.55 7.84
N PRO A 112 -15.72 -14.65 7.23
CA PRO A 112 -15.95 -14.32 5.83
C PRO A 112 -16.10 -12.80 5.57
N LEU A 113 -16.06 -11.96 6.59
CA LEU A 113 -16.45 -10.55 6.56
C LEU A 113 -15.86 -9.75 5.39
N ILE A 114 -14.54 -9.91 5.13
CA ILE A 114 -13.86 -9.21 4.04
C ILE A 114 -14.10 -9.93 2.71
N HIS A 115 -14.16 -11.27 2.72
CA HIS A 115 -14.43 -12.08 1.54
C HIS A 115 -15.80 -11.77 0.93
N ASP A 116 -16.83 -11.73 1.76
CA ASP A 116 -18.20 -11.41 1.34
C ASP A 116 -18.26 -10.02 0.69
N TYR A 117 -17.63 -9.02 1.31
CA TYR A 117 -17.56 -7.69 0.74
C TYR A 117 -16.77 -7.65 -0.57
N CYS A 118 -15.61 -8.30 -0.64
CA CYS A 118 -14.80 -8.33 -1.86
C CYS A 118 -15.53 -9.02 -3.01
N GLN A 119 -16.26 -10.11 -2.72
CA GLN A 119 -17.10 -10.79 -3.70
C GLN A 119 -18.23 -9.89 -4.21
N GLU A 120 -18.95 -9.22 -3.30
CA GLU A 120 -20.04 -8.28 -3.64
C GLU A 120 -19.52 -7.09 -4.47
N ALA A 121 -18.36 -6.55 -4.11
CA ALA A 121 -17.76 -5.39 -4.77
C ALA A 121 -16.94 -5.75 -6.03
N GLY A 122 -16.78 -7.04 -6.35
CA GLY A 122 -15.97 -7.50 -7.49
C GLY A 122 -14.47 -7.22 -7.33
N LEU A 123 -13.96 -7.18 -6.09
CA LEU A 123 -12.56 -6.90 -5.78
C LEU A 123 -11.75 -8.21 -5.65
N PRO A 124 -10.58 -8.30 -6.28
CA PRO A 124 -9.71 -9.46 -6.11
C PRO A 124 -9.07 -9.45 -4.71
N ILE A 125 -9.14 -10.58 -4.00
CA ILE A 125 -8.26 -10.84 -2.86
C ILE A 125 -6.95 -11.37 -3.42
N LEU A 126 -5.89 -10.62 -3.18
CA LEU A 126 -4.57 -10.87 -3.76
C LEU A 126 -3.73 -11.82 -2.91
N LEU A 127 -3.89 -11.73 -1.59
CA LEU A 127 -3.13 -12.51 -0.62
C LEU A 127 -3.85 -12.49 0.74
N GLU A 128 -3.67 -13.57 1.51
CA GLU A 128 -4.05 -13.65 2.91
C GLU A 128 -2.82 -13.91 3.77
N ILE A 129 -2.63 -13.08 4.80
CA ILE A 129 -1.58 -13.24 5.80
C ILE A 129 -2.25 -13.74 7.05
N PRO A 130 -1.91 -14.93 7.57
CA PRO A 130 -2.62 -15.53 8.69
C PRO A 130 -2.41 -14.75 9.99
N LEU A 131 -3.42 -14.78 10.86
CA LEU A 131 -3.24 -14.36 12.24
C LEU A 131 -2.26 -15.33 12.94
N SER A 132 -1.08 -14.82 13.27
CA SER A 132 -0.01 -15.63 13.86
C SER A 132 0.72 -14.86 14.96
N ARG A 133 0.82 -15.48 16.12
CA ARG A 133 1.61 -14.96 17.23
C ARG A 133 3.10 -14.86 16.86
N GLN A 134 3.61 -15.83 16.11
CA GLN A 134 5.01 -15.84 15.65
C GLN A 134 5.30 -14.62 14.75
N ILE A 135 4.39 -14.28 13.83
CA ILE A 135 4.53 -13.07 12.99
C ILE A 135 4.60 -11.83 13.88
N ALA A 136 3.67 -11.70 14.84
CA ALA A 136 3.62 -10.54 15.72
C ALA A 136 4.89 -10.40 16.58
N GLU A 137 5.37 -11.50 17.17
CA GLU A 137 6.59 -11.51 17.99
C GLU A 137 7.84 -11.18 17.16
N THR A 138 7.99 -11.78 15.97
CA THR A 138 9.13 -11.53 15.09
C THR A 138 9.15 -10.08 14.60
N CYS A 139 8.03 -9.57 14.13
CA CYS A 139 7.95 -8.17 13.67
C CYS A 139 8.18 -7.17 14.82
N SER A 140 7.69 -7.45 16.03
CA SER A 140 7.93 -6.57 17.19
C SER A 140 9.39 -6.56 17.62
N ALA A 141 10.14 -7.63 17.35
CA ALA A 141 11.58 -7.73 17.56
C ALA A 141 12.42 -7.11 16.42
N GLY A 142 11.77 -6.54 15.39
CA GLY A 142 12.43 -5.93 14.23
C GLY A 142 12.75 -6.90 13.10
N GLY A 143 12.26 -8.13 13.16
CA GLY A 143 12.36 -9.10 12.06
C GLY A 143 11.33 -8.86 10.97
N GLY A 144 11.53 -9.47 9.80
CA GLY A 144 10.63 -9.38 8.67
C GLY A 144 9.49 -10.41 8.69
N LEU A 145 8.44 -10.13 7.93
CA LEU A 145 7.33 -11.07 7.75
C LEU A 145 7.79 -12.44 7.26
N LEU A 146 8.73 -12.48 6.32
CA LEU A 146 9.24 -13.72 5.73
C LEU A 146 10.17 -14.51 6.67
N ASP A 147 10.75 -13.85 7.70
CA ASP A 147 11.48 -14.54 8.75
C ASP A 147 10.55 -15.35 9.65
N ALA A 148 9.34 -14.84 9.87
CA ALA A 148 8.32 -15.50 10.67
C ALA A 148 7.45 -16.49 9.88
N CYS A 149 7.23 -16.21 8.60
CA CYS A 149 6.36 -17.02 7.74
C CYS A 149 6.99 -17.16 6.33
N PRO A 150 7.99 -18.05 6.17
CA PRO A 150 8.68 -18.26 4.90
C PRO A 150 7.75 -18.71 3.76
N ASP A 151 6.65 -19.39 4.09
CA ASP A 151 5.66 -19.90 3.12
C ASP A 151 4.97 -18.79 2.33
N LEU A 152 4.99 -17.54 2.83
CA LEU A 152 4.48 -16.38 2.10
C LEU A 152 5.42 -15.89 0.99
N LYS A 153 6.65 -16.41 0.90
CA LYS A 153 7.62 -15.97 -0.11
C LYS A 153 7.14 -16.23 -1.53
N GLU A 154 6.73 -17.44 -1.83
CA GLU A 154 6.24 -17.79 -3.17
C GLU A 154 4.95 -17.04 -3.56
N PRO A 155 3.91 -16.96 -2.69
CA PRO A 155 2.74 -16.14 -2.97
C PRO A 155 3.05 -14.65 -3.21
N LEU A 156 3.95 -14.05 -2.44
CA LEU A 156 4.36 -12.66 -2.63
C LEU A 156 5.15 -12.46 -3.94
N GLN A 157 6.02 -13.40 -4.29
CA GLN A 157 6.72 -13.37 -5.57
C GLN A 157 5.75 -13.51 -6.75
N ALA A 158 4.79 -14.41 -6.66
CA ALA A 158 3.75 -14.59 -7.67
C ALA A 158 2.87 -13.33 -7.81
N LEU A 159 2.52 -12.69 -6.69
CA LEU A 159 1.79 -11.43 -6.69
C LEU A 159 2.53 -10.36 -7.49
N LEU A 160 3.81 -10.15 -7.22
CA LEU A 160 4.62 -9.12 -7.89
C LEU A 160 4.93 -9.45 -9.34
N ALA A 161 5.24 -10.72 -9.66
CA ALA A 161 5.74 -11.11 -10.98
C ALA A 161 4.63 -11.49 -11.98
N GLN A 162 3.47 -11.89 -11.50
CA GLN A 162 2.40 -12.45 -12.35
C GLN A 162 1.06 -11.74 -12.15
N THR A 163 0.58 -11.65 -10.91
CA THR A 163 -0.77 -11.16 -10.61
C THR A 163 -0.91 -9.68 -10.92
N LEU A 164 -0.04 -8.84 -10.39
CA LEU A 164 -0.09 -7.39 -10.64
C LEU A 164 0.12 -7.04 -12.12
N PRO A 165 1.14 -7.55 -12.82
CA PRO A 165 1.28 -7.32 -14.26
C PRO A 165 0.07 -7.82 -15.08
N GLY A 166 -0.52 -8.96 -14.72
CA GLY A 166 -1.73 -9.49 -15.35
C GLY A 166 -2.95 -8.59 -15.21
N LEU A 167 -3.17 -8.05 -14.01
CA LEU A 167 -4.25 -7.11 -13.73
C LEU A 167 -4.07 -5.78 -14.48
N LEU A 168 -2.84 -5.30 -14.64
CA LEU A 168 -2.52 -4.11 -15.40
C LEU A 168 -2.69 -4.30 -16.90
N ALA A 169 -2.25 -5.45 -17.44
CA ALA A 169 -2.37 -5.77 -18.88
C ALA A 169 -3.84 -5.91 -19.33
N GLY A 170 -4.71 -6.49 -18.49
CA GLY A 170 -6.14 -6.65 -18.79
C GLY A 170 -6.90 -5.33 -18.96
N ARG A 171 -6.37 -4.19 -18.51
CA ARG A 171 -6.96 -2.86 -18.68
C ARG A 171 -6.59 -2.19 -19.99
N SER A 172 -5.47 -2.56 -20.58
CA SER A 172 -5.01 -1.97 -21.86
C SER A 172 -5.91 -2.35 -23.04
N VAL A 173 -6.83 -3.30 -22.87
CA VAL A 173 -7.75 -3.80 -23.91
C VAL A 173 -9.16 -3.22 -23.80
N ALA A 174 -9.47 -2.48 -22.71
CA ALA A 174 -10.81 -1.97 -22.40
C ALA A 174 -10.95 -0.43 -22.49
N SER A 175 -10.02 0.27 -23.14
CA SER A 175 -10.05 1.72 -23.35
C SER A 175 -10.33 2.09 -24.79
#